data_c093c6cc685f4cffea1f6454aaad6932
#
_entry.id   c093c6cc685f4cffea1f6454aaad6932
#
_cell.length_a   1.000
_cell.length_b   1.000
_cell.length_c   1.000
_cell.angle_alpha   90.00
_cell.angle_beta   90.00
_cell.angle_gamma   90.00
#
_symmetry.space_group_name_H-M   'P 1'
#
loop_
_entity.id
_entity.type
_entity.pdbx_description
1 polymer ?
#
loop_
_entity_poly.entity_id
_entity_poly.type
_entity_poly.pdbx_seq_one_letter_code
_entity_poly.pdbx_strand_id
1 'polypeptide(L)'
;VNPFTGEIRGVYDETLDFFNIIKSIHFSFMLKTDWGTYVCGIPTLIFVFMLISGIILWWPKNKNARKQRFAFNWKNVKSWKRKNYDLHNILGFYVSSLAFVVAFTGLFYAFFFIQAILYFVFSGGSTTYPDFSHIQTKAPIEMRDEHTLDRIGKKVEELYPDAFQYSLDFGYEHLDDHEHPNYDVFVKQLSYSYHVNHSLIFDENSGELLHQHSHHDKNLGEK
;
A
#
# COMPACT_ATOMS: atom_id res chain seq x y z
N VAL A 1 18.59 16.73 9.34
CA VAL A 1 19.94 16.54 9.89
C VAL A 1 20.95 16.66 8.76
N ASN A 2 22.11 17.26 9.02
CA ASN A 2 23.22 17.27 8.08
C ASN A 2 23.87 15.87 8.06
N PRO A 3 23.88 15.14 6.91
CA PRO A 3 24.37 13.77 6.87
C PRO A 3 25.90 13.64 7.13
N PHE A 4 26.66 14.74 6.99
CA PHE A 4 28.12 14.73 7.18
C PHE A 4 28.55 15.16 8.58
N THR A 5 27.76 15.99 9.26
CA THR A 5 28.14 16.57 10.57
C THR A 5 27.23 16.14 11.71
N GLY A 6 26.10 15.47 11.42
CA GLY A 6 25.08 15.14 12.41
C GLY A 6 24.31 16.36 12.97
N GLU A 7 24.58 17.57 12.48
CA GLU A 7 23.94 18.79 12.98
C GLU A 7 22.45 18.82 12.65
N ILE A 8 21.62 19.09 13.66
CA ILE A 8 20.18 19.25 13.49
C ILE A 8 19.92 20.62 12.84
N ARG A 9 19.50 20.63 11.58
CA ARG A 9 19.17 21.85 10.83
C ARG A 9 17.77 22.37 11.09
N GLY A 10 16.89 21.55 11.59
CA GLY A 10 15.52 21.91 11.93
C GLY A 10 14.72 20.71 12.39
N VAL A 11 13.66 20.97 13.14
CA VAL A 11 12.66 20.00 13.54
C VAL A 11 11.35 20.39 12.84
N TYR A 12 10.76 19.43 12.14
CA TYR A 12 9.50 19.61 11.43
C TYR A 12 8.47 18.66 12.01
N ASP A 13 7.31 19.18 12.38
CA ASP A 13 6.19 18.36 12.86
C ASP A 13 5.31 17.95 11.67
N GLU A 14 5.48 16.71 11.22
CA GLU A 14 4.73 16.15 10.10
C GLU A 14 3.22 16.06 10.38
N THR A 15 2.81 16.03 11.65
CA THR A 15 1.39 15.89 12.01
C THR A 15 0.58 17.13 11.65
N LEU A 16 1.23 18.29 11.58
CA LEU A 16 0.62 19.58 11.23
C LEU A 16 0.71 19.91 9.73
N ASP A 17 1.34 19.03 8.94
CA ASP A 17 1.42 19.22 7.49
C ASP A 17 0.05 19.07 6.82
N PHE A 18 -0.24 19.97 5.87
CA PHE A 18 -1.51 19.99 5.16
C PHE A 18 -1.85 18.64 4.52
N PHE A 19 -0.88 18.03 3.83
CA PHE A 19 -1.12 16.74 3.16
C PHE A 19 -1.31 15.60 4.16
N ASN A 20 -0.60 15.61 5.29
CA ASN A 20 -0.79 14.61 6.34
C ASN A 20 -2.14 14.75 7.04
N ILE A 21 -2.65 15.98 7.22
CA ILE A 21 -4.01 16.21 7.72
C ILE A 21 -5.05 15.63 6.73
N ILE A 22 -4.93 15.95 5.44
CA ILE A 22 -5.84 15.41 4.42
C ILE A 22 -5.77 13.88 4.35
N LYS A 23 -4.57 13.32 4.40
CA LYS A 23 -4.34 11.87 4.47
C LYS A 23 -5.02 11.26 5.69
N SER A 24 -4.84 11.85 6.87
CA SER A 24 -5.46 11.37 8.12
C SER A 24 -6.99 11.43 8.08
N ILE A 25 -7.57 12.48 7.49
CA ILE A 25 -9.02 12.56 7.26
C ILE A 25 -9.46 11.43 6.32
N HIS A 26 -8.73 11.20 5.23
CA HIS A 26 -9.09 10.22 4.22
C HIS A 26 -9.01 8.78 4.73
N PHE A 27 -7.97 8.43 5.49
CA PHE A 27 -7.76 7.06 5.97
C PHE A 27 -8.53 6.70 7.23
N SER A 28 -8.69 7.66 8.16
CA SER A 28 -9.17 7.34 9.50
C SER A 28 -10.08 8.41 10.12
N PHE A 29 -10.50 9.40 9.34
CA PHE A 29 -11.30 10.53 9.85
C PHE A 29 -10.61 11.27 11.02
N MET A 30 -9.26 11.31 11.01
CA MET A 30 -8.39 11.83 12.09
C MET A 30 -8.49 11.05 13.41
N LEU A 31 -9.14 9.90 13.44
CA LEU A 31 -9.18 9.06 14.61
C LEU A 31 -7.85 8.32 14.76
N LYS A 32 -7.18 8.52 15.89
CA LYS A 32 -5.89 7.87 16.21
C LYS A 32 -6.07 6.45 16.81
N THR A 33 -7.08 5.73 16.35
CA THR A 33 -7.41 4.40 16.84
C THR A 33 -7.67 3.47 15.66
N ASP A 34 -7.55 2.18 15.87
CA ASP A 34 -7.85 1.14 14.86
C ASP A 34 -9.25 1.28 14.25
N TRP A 35 -10.19 1.82 15.03
CA TRP A 35 -11.56 2.10 14.59
C TRP A 35 -11.64 3.15 13.47
N GLY A 36 -10.64 4.06 13.37
CA GLY A 36 -10.63 5.09 12.34
C GLY A 36 -10.68 4.52 10.94
N THR A 37 -9.92 3.47 10.66
CA THR A 37 -9.90 2.79 9.37
C THR A 37 -11.26 2.14 9.05
N TYR A 38 -11.95 1.58 10.04
CA TYR A 38 -13.28 1.00 9.84
C TYR A 38 -14.35 2.06 9.57
N VAL A 39 -14.24 3.25 10.15
CA VAL A 39 -15.16 4.37 9.90
C VAL A 39 -15.13 4.80 8.43
N CYS A 40 -14.00 4.74 7.76
CA CYS A 40 -13.88 4.99 6.32
C CYS A 40 -14.17 3.73 5.48
N GLY A 41 -13.72 2.57 5.94
CA GLY A 41 -13.82 1.30 5.22
C GLY A 41 -15.25 0.78 5.08
N ILE A 42 -16.06 0.81 6.15
CA ILE A 42 -17.44 0.27 6.12
C ILE A 42 -18.34 1.02 5.13
N PRO A 43 -18.41 2.38 5.14
CA PRO A 43 -19.14 3.11 4.12
C PRO A 43 -18.65 2.85 2.70
N THR A 44 -17.33 2.70 2.51
CA THR A 44 -16.74 2.37 1.22
C THR A 44 -17.17 0.98 0.74
N LEU A 45 -17.25 0.00 1.64
CA LEU A 45 -17.76 -1.33 1.34
C LEU A 45 -19.23 -1.29 0.91
N ILE A 46 -20.07 -0.55 1.64
CA ILE A 46 -21.48 -0.32 1.28
C ILE A 46 -21.58 0.36 -0.09
N PHE A 47 -20.74 1.37 -0.33
CA PHE A 47 -20.69 2.06 -1.62
C PHE A 47 -20.36 1.12 -2.78
N VAL A 48 -19.39 0.21 -2.62
CA VAL A 48 -19.06 -0.79 -3.65
C VAL A 48 -20.24 -1.72 -3.94
N PHE A 49 -20.95 -2.20 -2.91
CA PHE A 49 -22.16 -2.99 -3.09
C PHE A 49 -23.26 -2.21 -3.82
N MET A 50 -23.47 -0.94 -3.46
CA MET A 50 -24.44 -0.07 -4.13
C MET A 50 -24.05 0.18 -5.59
N LEU A 51 -22.77 0.35 -5.87
CA LEU A 51 -22.26 0.59 -7.22
C LEU A 51 -22.45 -0.63 -8.11
N ILE A 52 -22.12 -1.83 -7.64
CA ILE A 52 -22.34 -3.09 -8.38
C ILE A 52 -23.83 -3.30 -8.63
N SER A 53 -24.66 -3.21 -7.59
CA SER A 53 -26.11 -3.39 -7.72
C SER A 53 -26.73 -2.33 -8.62
N GLY A 54 -26.24 -1.08 -8.53
CA GLY A 54 -26.68 0.03 -9.37
C GLY A 54 -26.40 -0.23 -10.86
N ILE A 55 -25.20 -0.74 -11.19
CA ILE A 55 -24.86 -1.10 -12.58
C ILE A 55 -25.75 -2.23 -13.07
N ILE A 56 -25.99 -3.27 -12.26
CA ILE A 56 -26.85 -4.41 -12.63
C ILE A 56 -28.29 -3.93 -12.93
N LEU A 57 -28.86 -3.10 -12.06
CA LEU A 57 -30.20 -2.54 -12.24
C LEU A 57 -30.28 -1.57 -13.41
N TRP A 58 -29.22 -0.80 -13.64
CA TRP A 58 -29.17 0.17 -14.73
C TRP A 58 -28.98 -0.50 -16.10
N TRP A 59 -28.44 -1.71 -16.18
CA TRP A 59 -28.07 -2.36 -17.43
C TRP A 59 -29.26 -2.48 -18.40
N PRO A 60 -29.16 -1.95 -19.62
CA PRO A 60 -30.28 -1.92 -20.55
C PRO A 60 -30.58 -3.30 -21.13
N LYS A 61 -31.81 -3.77 -20.99
CA LYS A 61 -32.27 -5.07 -21.52
C LYS A 61 -32.56 -5.05 -23.03
N ASN A 62 -32.86 -3.87 -23.60
CA ASN A 62 -33.29 -3.71 -25.00
C ASN A 62 -32.33 -2.82 -25.78
N LYS A 63 -32.18 -3.08 -27.11
CA LYS A 63 -31.30 -2.29 -28.00
C LYS A 63 -31.67 -0.80 -28.04
N ASN A 64 -32.96 -0.47 -28.04
CA ASN A 64 -33.44 0.92 -28.07
C ASN A 64 -33.13 1.67 -26.75
N ALA A 65 -33.31 1.00 -25.61
CA ALA A 65 -32.94 1.54 -24.31
C ALA A 65 -31.41 1.76 -24.19
N ARG A 66 -30.63 0.88 -24.80
CA ARG A 66 -29.18 0.99 -24.85
C ARG A 66 -28.72 2.29 -25.49
N LYS A 67 -29.26 2.64 -26.66
CA LYS A 67 -28.90 3.88 -27.37
C LYS A 67 -29.22 5.15 -26.55
N GLN A 68 -30.28 5.14 -25.75
CA GLN A 68 -30.66 6.27 -24.91
C GLN A 68 -29.86 6.36 -23.61
N ARG A 69 -29.40 5.24 -23.07
CA ARG A 69 -28.68 5.22 -21.78
C ARG A 69 -27.20 5.50 -21.87
N PHE A 70 -26.61 5.33 -23.06
CA PHE A 70 -25.16 5.56 -23.22
C PHE A 70 -24.79 6.91 -23.83
N ALA A 71 -25.77 7.69 -24.32
CA ALA A 71 -25.51 8.97 -24.96
C ALA A 71 -26.58 10.02 -24.61
N PHE A 72 -26.13 11.27 -24.47
CA PHE A 72 -27.04 12.40 -24.25
C PHE A 72 -27.84 12.73 -25.51
N ASN A 73 -29.16 12.71 -25.40
CA ASN A 73 -30.06 13.13 -26.47
C ASN A 73 -31.03 14.23 -25.96
N TRP A 74 -30.48 15.43 -25.81
CA TRP A 74 -31.21 16.57 -25.22
C TRP A 74 -31.85 17.50 -26.24
N LYS A 75 -31.79 17.21 -27.55
CA LYS A 75 -32.33 18.12 -28.60
C LYS A 75 -33.77 18.55 -28.36
N ASN A 76 -34.62 17.66 -27.83
CA ASN A 76 -36.04 17.91 -27.60
C ASN A 76 -36.44 17.88 -26.10
N VAL A 77 -35.45 17.82 -25.19
CA VAL A 77 -35.74 17.73 -23.76
C VAL A 77 -35.71 19.12 -23.13
N LYS A 78 -36.90 19.67 -22.81
CA LYS A 78 -37.02 20.97 -22.12
C LYS A 78 -36.93 20.85 -20.60
N SER A 79 -37.30 19.71 -20.02
CA SER A 79 -37.35 19.51 -18.57
C SER A 79 -35.96 19.38 -17.96
N TRP A 80 -35.61 20.25 -17.00
CA TRP A 80 -34.39 20.20 -16.22
C TRP A 80 -34.27 18.90 -15.40
N LYS A 81 -35.37 18.43 -14.82
CA LYS A 81 -35.43 17.19 -14.06
C LYS A 81 -34.99 15.99 -14.92
N ARG A 82 -35.44 15.93 -16.18
CA ARG A 82 -35.03 14.87 -17.11
C ARG A 82 -33.57 14.97 -17.49
N LYS A 83 -33.04 16.17 -17.74
CA LYS A 83 -31.64 16.38 -18.04
C LYS A 83 -30.73 15.94 -16.87
N ASN A 84 -31.11 16.29 -15.63
CA ASN A 84 -30.38 15.90 -14.43
C ASN A 84 -30.39 14.38 -14.22
N TYR A 85 -31.54 13.75 -14.45
CA TYR A 85 -31.64 12.27 -14.43
C TYR A 85 -30.74 11.61 -15.46
N ASP A 86 -30.76 12.08 -16.71
CA ASP A 86 -29.89 11.53 -17.77
C ASP A 86 -28.42 11.81 -17.47
N LEU A 87 -28.09 12.97 -16.94
CA LEU A 87 -26.72 13.31 -16.52
C LEU A 87 -26.21 12.35 -15.45
N HIS A 88 -27.00 12.15 -14.38
CA HIS A 88 -26.64 11.23 -13.31
C HIS A 88 -26.46 9.80 -13.83
N ASN A 89 -27.38 9.31 -14.65
CA ASN A 89 -27.31 7.94 -15.15
C ASN A 89 -26.16 7.70 -16.13
N ILE A 90 -25.92 8.64 -17.05
CA ILE A 90 -24.89 8.47 -18.08
C ILE A 90 -23.51 8.71 -17.50
N LEU A 91 -23.30 9.81 -16.77
CA LEU A 91 -22.02 10.06 -16.11
C LEU A 91 -21.74 9.03 -15.03
N GLY A 92 -22.76 8.67 -14.23
CA GLY A 92 -22.64 7.65 -13.21
C GLY A 92 -22.12 6.33 -13.77
N PHE A 93 -22.62 5.92 -14.93
CA PHE A 93 -22.10 4.72 -15.60
C PHE A 93 -20.64 4.86 -16.01
N TYR A 94 -20.25 5.95 -16.67
CA TYR A 94 -18.86 6.13 -17.12
C TYR A 94 -17.88 6.30 -15.96
N VAL A 95 -18.29 6.98 -14.89
CA VAL A 95 -17.45 7.18 -13.70
C VAL A 95 -17.42 5.94 -12.82
N SER A 96 -18.41 5.05 -12.91
CA SER A 96 -18.53 3.88 -12.03
C SER A 96 -17.32 2.94 -12.09
N SER A 97 -16.71 2.78 -13.26
CA SER A 97 -15.51 1.94 -13.42
C SER A 97 -14.31 2.52 -12.66
N LEU A 98 -14.08 3.82 -12.78
CA LEU A 98 -13.02 4.52 -12.04
C LEU A 98 -13.32 4.52 -10.54
N ALA A 99 -14.57 4.84 -10.16
CA ALA A 99 -15.00 4.84 -8.77
C ALA A 99 -14.87 3.44 -8.13
N PHE A 100 -15.15 2.37 -8.89
CA PHE A 100 -14.94 1.01 -8.42
C PHE A 100 -13.47 0.72 -8.14
N VAL A 101 -12.56 1.06 -9.05
CA VAL A 101 -11.12 0.83 -8.87
C VAL A 101 -10.61 1.60 -7.63
N VAL A 102 -10.97 2.88 -7.50
CA VAL A 102 -10.54 3.71 -6.36
C VAL A 102 -11.11 3.18 -5.05
N ALA A 103 -12.40 2.84 -5.01
CA ALA A 103 -13.01 2.28 -3.81
C ALA A 103 -12.44 0.91 -3.45
N PHE A 104 -12.21 0.05 -4.43
CA PHE A 104 -11.65 -1.29 -4.20
C PHE A 104 -10.22 -1.23 -3.66
N THR A 105 -9.38 -0.33 -4.19
CA THR A 105 -8.04 -0.12 -3.65
C THR A 105 -8.09 0.44 -2.23
N GLY A 106 -9.03 1.34 -1.91
CA GLY A 106 -9.24 1.80 -0.54
C GLY A 106 -9.65 0.67 0.41
N LEU A 107 -10.53 -0.23 -0.04
CA LEU A 107 -10.92 -1.42 0.75
C LEU A 107 -9.77 -2.40 0.98
N PHE A 108 -8.83 -2.51 0.04
CA PHE A 108 -7.63 -3.31 0.20
C PHE A 108 -6.81 -2.86 1.42
N TYR A 109 -6.67 -1.55 1.61
CA TYR A 109 -5.96 -1.00 2.79
C TYR A 109 -6.80 -1.03 4.08
N ALA A 110 -8.13 -1.00 3.96
CA ALA A 110 -9.01 -0.96 5.12
C ALA A 110 -9.25 -2.34 5.76
N PHE A 111 -9.20 -3.43 4.97
CA PHE A 111 -9.61 -4.74 5.45
C PHE A 111 -8.61 -5.84 5.10
N PHE A 112 -8.01 -6.41 6.12
CA PHE A 112 -7.06 -7.53 5.98
C PHE A 112 -7.65 -8.73 5.23
N PHE A 113 -8.93 -9.05 5.41
CA PHE A 113 -9.54 -10.18 4.71
C PHE A 113 -9.55 -10.00 3.18
N ILE A 114 -9.64 -8.76 2.68
CA ILE A 114 -9.56 -8.47 1.24
C ILE A 114 -8.14 -8.71 0.74
N GLN A 115 -7.14 -8.28 1.50
CA GLN A 115 -5.73 -8.58 1.22
C GLN A 115 -5.49 -10.09 1.17
N ALA A 116 -5.99 -10.82 2.17
CA ALA A 116 -5.85 -12.27 2.24
C ALA A 116 -6.49 -13.01 1.06
N ILE A 117 -7.69 -12.58 0.64
CA ILE A 117 -8.36 -13.16 -0.53
C ILE A 117 -7.55 -12.90 -1.80
N LEU A 118 -7.07 -11.67 -1.99
CA LEU A 118 -6.27 -11.32 -3.16
C LEU A 118 -4.93 -12.09 -3.16
N TYR A 119 -4.27 -12.15 -2.02
CA TYR A 119 -3.06 -12.94 -1.87
C TYR A 119 -3.31 -14.41 -2.23
N PHE A 120 -4.35 -15.03 -1.69
CA PHE A 120 -4.72 -16.41 -2.00
C PHE A 120 -4.92 -16.63 -3.49
N VAL A 121 -5.63 -15.73 -4.17
CA VAL A 121 -5.90 -15.82 -5.61
C VAL A 121 -4.61 -15.68 -6.43
N PHE A 122 -3.79 -14.67 -6.13
CA PHE A 122 -2.60 -14.37 -6.91
C PHE A 122 -1.38 -15.24 -6.56
N SER A 123 -1.31 -15.78 -5.34
CA SER A 123 -0.25 -16.72 -4.95
C SER A 123 -0.44 -18.15 -5.49
N GLY A 124 -1.58 -18.42 -6.15
CA GLY A 124 -1.91 -19.76 -6.61
C GLY A 124 -2.50 -20.67 -5.55
N GLY A 125 -3.12 -20.08 -4.51
CA GLY A 125 -3.80 -20.81 -3.44
C GLY A 125 -3.01 -20.93 -2.13
N SER A 126 -1.90 -20.19 -1.98
CA SER A 126 -1.18 -20.14 -0.70
C SER A 126 -2.00 -19.36 0.33
N THR A 127 -2.15 -19.92 1.52
CA THR A 127 -2.81 -19.28 2.66
C THR A 127 -1.83 -18.63 3.64
N THR A 128 -0.54 -18.87 3.43
CA THR A 128 0.53 -18.41 4.33
C THR A 128 1.29 -17.28 3.65
N TYR A 129 1.26 -16.09 4.25
CA TYR A 129 2.16 -15.02 3.88
C TYR A 129 3.61 -15.40 4.24
N PRO A 130 4.60 -14.91 3.49
CA PRO A 130 5.99 -15.02 3.90
C PRO A 130 6.14 -14.38 5.28
N ASP A 131 6.53 -15.18 6.25
CA ASP A 131 6.77 -14.73 7.61
C ASP A 131 8.25 -14.90 7.92
N PHE A 132 8.93 -13.79 8.14
CA PHE A 132 10.35 -13.72 8.46
C PHE A 132 10.58 -13.38 9.95
N SER A 133 9.52 -13.26 10.75
CA SER A 133 9.60 -12.94 12.19
C SER A 133 10.38 -13.98 12.99
N HIS A 134 10.47 -15.22 12.47
CA HIS A 134 11.26 -16.27 13.09
C HIS A 134 12.78 -16.10 12.93
N ILE A 135 13.22 -15.16 12.08
CA ILE A 135 14.62 -14.86 11.86
C ILE A 135 15.07 -13.90 12.97
N GLN A 136 15.83 -14.42 13.92
CA GLN A 136 16.30 -13.67 15.07
C GLN A 136 17.81 -13.48 15.02
N THR A 137 18.27 -12.37 15.58
CA THR A 137 19.69 -12.11 15.85
C THR A 137 20.27 -13.23 16.70
N LYS A 138 21.38 -13.81 16.25
CA LYS A 138 22.08 -14.92 16.93
C LYS A 138 23.35 -14.47 17.63
N ALA A 139 23.92 -13.36 17.16
CA ALA A 139 25.16 -12.86 17.70
C ALA A 139 24.94 -12.15 19.06
N PRO A 140 25.86 -12.32 20.03
CA PRO A 140 25.78 -11.63 21.30
C PRO A 140 25.96 -10.11 21.13
N ILE A 141 25.35 -9.33 22.03
CA ILE A 141 25.35 -7.84 21.99
C ILE A 141 26.78 -7.27 22.00
N GLU A 142 27.73 -8.00 22.63
CA GLU A 142 29.14 -7.57 22.68
C GLU A 142 29.80 -7.52 21.28
N MET A 143 29.22 -8.13 20.26
CA MET A 143 29.71 -8.04 18.87
C MET A 143 29.28 -6.76 18.15
N ARG A 144 28.33 -6.05 18.70
CA ARG A 144 27.85 -4.79 18.13
C ARG A 144 28.89 -3.71 18.31
N ASP A 145 29.33 -3.12 17.20
CA ASP A 145 30.27 -2.02 17.19
C ASP A 145 29.81 -0.87 16.28
N GLU A 146 30.50 0.24 16.31
CA GLU A 146 30.20 1.42 15.48
C GLU A 146 30.32 1.18 13.98
N HIS A 147 30.98 0.08 13.56
CA HIS A 147 31.20 -0.28 12.16
C HIS A 147 30.19 -1.32 11.64
N THR A 148 29.23 -1.77 12.47
CA THR A 148 28.23 -2.77 12.05
C THR A 148 27.45 -2.30 10.83
N LEU A 149 26.99 -1.05 10.82
CA LEU A 149 26.28 -0.48 9.68
C LEU A 149 27.14 -0.34 8.43
N ASP A 150 28.42 -0.01 8.60
CA ASP A 150 29.37 0.05 7.48
C ASP A 150 29.59 -1.32 6.85
N ARG A 151 29.63 -2.38 7.68
CA ARG A 151 29.73 -3.77 7.19
C ARG A 151 28.48 -4.16 6.39
N ILE A 152 27.30 -3.82 6.89
CA ILE A 152 26.05 -4.06 6.19
C ILE A 152 26.04 -3.32 4.85
N GLY A 153 26.38 -2.02 4.84
CA GLY A 153 26.45 -1.23 3.62
C GLY A 153 27.37 -1.83 2.56
N LYS A 154 28.59 -2.21 2.95
CA LYS A 154 29.55 -2.89 2.06
C LYS A 154 29.02 -4.21 1.52
N LYS A 155 28.32 -4.99 2.38
CA LYS A 155 27.73 -6.26 1.97
C LYS A 155 26.59 -6.08 0.97
N VAL A 156 25.77 -5.05 1.16
CA VAL A 156 24.70 -4.69 0.21
C VAL A 156 25.29 -4.25 -1.14
N GLU A 157 26.34 -3.42 -1.13
CA GLU A 157 27.04 -2.99 -2.36
C GLU A 157 27.71 -4.16 -3.08
N GLU A 158 28.26 -5.12 -2.34
CA GLU A 158 28.84 -6.35 -2.92
C GLU A 158 27.77 -7.23 -3.59
N LEU A 159 26.60 -7.39 -2.95
CA LEU A 159 25.50 -8.21 -3.45
C LEU A 159 24.75 -7.55 -4.61
N TYR A 160 24.61 -6.22 -4.56
CA TYR A 160 23.84 -5.44 -5.52
C TYR A 160 24.62 -4.21 -5.99
N PRO A 161 25.69 -4.37 -6.75
CA PRO A 161 26.55 -3.26 -7.20
C PRO A 161 25.81 -2.26 -8.09
N ASP A 162 24.75 -2.70 -8.78
CA ASP A 162 23.91 -1.87 -9.66
C ASP A 162 22.64 -1.37 -8.96
N ALA A 163 22.57 -1.43 -7.63
CA ALA A 163 21.43 -0.93 -6.89
C ALA A 163 21.28 0.58 -7.07
N PHE A 164 20.07 1.02 -7.44
CA PHE A 164 19.77 2.44 -7.52
C PHE A 164 19.70 3.10 -6.14
N GLN A 165 19.15 2.38 -5.16
CA GLN A 165 18.96 2.84 -3.80
C GLN A 165 18.83 1.64 -2.86
N TYR A 166 19.33 1.79 -1.66
CA TYR A 166 18.94 0.92 -0.55
C TYR A 166 18.47 1.77 0.64
N SER A 167 17.51 1.26 1.38
CA SER A 167 17.01 1.83 2.63
C SER A 167 17.18 0.82 3.74
N LEU A 168 17.60 1.28 4.88
CA LEU A 168 17.80 0.48 6.07
C LEU A 168 16.71 0.85 7.08
N ASP A 169 15.97 -0.14 7.52
CA ASP A 169 14.95 -0.01 8.57
C ASP A 169 15.51 -0.58 9.87
N PHE A 170 15.40 0.19 10.92
CA PHE A 170 15.96 -0.14 12.24
C PHE A 170 14.99 -0.92 13.13
N GLY A 171 13.81 -1.28 12.64
CA GLY A 171 12.84 -2.12 13.36
C GLY A 171 12.28 -1.52 14.66
N TYR A 172 12.39 -0.20 14.85
CA TYR A 172 11.96 0.46 16.09
C TYR A 172 10.43 0.49 16.33
N GLU A 173 9.62 0.07 15.37
CA GLU A 173 8.15 0.10 15.51
C GLU A 173 7.58 -0.99 16.45
N HIS A 174 8.39 -1.97 16.86
CA HIS A 174 7.94 -3.11 17.68
C HIS A 174 8.59 -3.17 19.07
N LEU A 175 8.85 -2.03 19.70
CA LEU A 175 9.50 -1.94 21.01
C LEU A 175 8.70 -2.52 22.20
N ASP A 176 7.46 -2.98 21.99
CA ASP A 176 6.63 -3.53 23.06
C ASP A 176 6.86 -5.03 23.32
N ASP A 177 7.49 -5.77 22.40
CA ASP A 177 7.89 -7.16 22.62
C ASP A 177 9.42 -7.27 22.57
N HIS A 178 10.00 -7.88 23.59
CA HIS A 178 11.44 -8.11 23.81
C HIS A 178 12.12 -9.01 22.77
N GLU A 179 11.66 -9.02 21.52
CA GLU A 179 12.26 -9.76 20.43
C GLU A 179 13.33 -8.91 19.74
N HIS A 180 14.52 -9.49 19.59
CA HIS A 180 15.75 -8.89 19.13
C HIS A 180 15.57 -8.21 17.77
N PRO A 181 15.84 -6.92 17.68
CA PRO A 181 15.71 -6.19 16.43
C PRO A 181 16.78 -6.67 15.44
N ASN A 182 16.35 -6.99 14.25
CA ASN A 182 17.21 -7.17 13.09
C ASN A 182 17.27 -5.86 12.29
N TYR A 183 18.27 -5.72 11.42
CA TYR A 183 18.25 -4.66 10.43
C TYR A 183 17.65 -5.18 9.13
N ASP A 184 16.54 -4.57 8.72
CA ASP A 184 15.91 -4.83 7.44
C ASP A 184 16.45 -3.87 6.38
N VAL A 185 17.00 -4.41 5.30
CA VAL A 185 17.50 -3.61 4.19
C VAL A 185 16.67 -3.90 2.95
N PHE A 186 16.04 -2.87 2.42
CA PHE A 186 15.31 -2.93 1.17
C PHE A 186 16.16 -2.36 0.03
N VAL A 187 16.48 -3.20 -0.94
CA VAL A 187 17.30 -2.83 -2.10
C VAL A 187 16.42 -2.64 -3.32
N LYS A 188 16.52 -1.47 -3.93
CA LYS A 188 15.82 -1.08 -5.15
C LYS A 188 16.81 -1.05 -6.32
N GLN A 189 16.62 -1.93 -7.31
CA GLN A 189 17.52 -2.00 -8.46
C GLN A 189 17.20 -0.97 -9.55
N LEU A 190 15.93 -0.64 -9.76
CA LEU A 190 15.50 0.22 -10.85
C LEU A 190 14.86 1.51 -10.34
N SER A 191 15.30 2.66 -10.83
CA SER A 191 14.80 3.97 -10.40
C SER A 191 13.32 4.19 -10.70
N TYR A 192 12.78 3.55 -11.73
CA TYR A 192 11.39 3.70 -12.18
C TYR A 192 10.45 2.59 -11.70
N SER A 193 10.96 1.56 -11.03
CA SER A 193 10.14 0.45 -10.53
C SER A 193 10.13 0.40 -9.01
N TYR A 194 8.97 0.64 -8.41
CA TYR A 194 8.76 0.44 -6.98
C TYR A 194 8.63 -1.04 -6.58
N HIS A 195 8.39 -1.91 -7.57
CA HIS A 195 8.04 -3.31 -7.31
C HIS A 195 9.24 -4.26 -7.36
N VAL A 196 10.36 -3.87 -7.96
CA VAL A 196 11.57 -4.71 -8.01
C VAL A 196 12.41 -4.42 -6.78
N ASN A 197 11.98 -4.95 -5.64
CA ASN A 197 12.68 -4.80 -4.38
C ASN A 197 13.19 -6.15 -3.89
N HIS A 198 14.41 -6.15 -3.35
CA HIS A 198 14.98 -7.25 -2.61
C HIS A 198 14.97 -6.90 -1.13
N SER A 199 14.62 -7.86 -0.28
CA SER A 199 14.62 -7.69 1.17
C SER A 199 15.78 -8.52 1.74
N LEU A 200 16.60 -7.90 2.56
CA LEU A 200 17.74 -8.51 3.23
C LEU A 200 17.59 -8.29 4.73
N ILE A 201 17.74 -9.33 5.51
CA ILE A 201 17.70 -9.27 6.96
C ILE A 201 19.09 -9.51 7.50
N PHE A 202 19.61 -8.56 8.25
CA PHE A 202 20.94 -8.61 8.85
C PHE A 202 20.84 -8.72 10.37
N ASP A 203 21.78 -9.45 10.93
CA ASP A 203 21.99 -9.52 12.37
C ASP A 203 22.42 -8.17 12.92
N GLU A 204 21.71 -7.63 13.89
CA GLU A 204 21.96 -6.31 14.47
C GLU A 204 23.35 -6.19 15.10
N ASN A 205 23.85 -7.27 15.68
CA ASN A 205 25.07 -7.24 16.46
C ASN A 205 26.31 -7.51 15.59
N SER A 206 26.26 -8.53 14.73
CA SER A 206 27.40 -8.90 13.88
C SER A 206 27.41 -8.23 12.51
N GLY A 207 26.24 -7.80 12.01
CA GLY A 207 26.10 -7.33 10.64
C GLY A 207 26.15 -8.45 9.59
N GLU A 208 25.98 -9.70 10.01
CA GLU A 208 25.90 -10.84 9.09
C GLU A 208 24.53 -10.91 8.41
N LEU A 209 24.52 -11.33 7.14
CA LEU A 209 23.29 -11.56 6.40
C LEU A 209 22.61 -12.84 6.91
N LEU A 210 21.43 -12.68 7.53
CA LEU A 210 20.62 -13.78 8.05
C LEU A 210 19.68 -14.36 7.00
N HIS A 211 19.09 -13.48 6.17
CA HIS A 211 18.13 -13.87 5.15
C HIS A 211 18.14 -12.93 3.95
N GLN A 212 17.88 -13.51 2.78
CA GLN A 212 17.74 -12.77 1.53
C GLN A 212 16.48 -13.25 0.81
N HIS A 213 15.60 -12.34 0.49
CA HIS A 213 14.38 -12.57 -0.28
C HIS A 213 14.40 -11.71 -1.54
N SER A 214 14.75 -12.35 -2.65
CA SER A 214 14.87 -11.68 -3.94
C SER A 214 13.49 -11.46 -4.57
N HIS A 215 13.35 -10.43 -5.39
CA HIS A 215 12.15 -10.21 -6.22
C HIS A 215 11.80 -11.44 -7.08
N HIS A 216 12.79 -12.21 -7.51
CA HIS A 216 12.57 -13.42 -8.29
C HIS A 216 11.93 -14.56 -7.50
N ASP A 217 12.18 -14.62 -6.20
CA ASP A 217 11.64 -15.64 -5.29
C ASP A 217 10.18 -15.36 -4.89
N LYS A 218 9.75 -14.11 -5.07
CA LYS A 218 8.39 -13.66 -4.73
C LYS A 218 7.37 -14.29 -5.68
N ASN A 219 6.29 -14.82 -5.12
CA ASN A 219 5.13 -15.26 -5.90
C ASN A 219 4.32 -14.03 -6.42
N LEU A 220 3.30 -14.26 -7.26
CA LEU A 220 2.48 -13.16 -7.81
C LEU A 220 1.65 -12.42 -6.74
N GLY A 221 1.38 -13.04 -5.60
CA GLY A 221 0.68 -12.39 -4.48
C GLY A 221 1.57 -11.46 -3.68
N GLU A 222 2.89 -11.65 -3.75
CA GLU A 222 3.91 -10.79 -3.11
C GLU A 222 4.42 -9.69 -4.06
N LYS A 223 4.26 -9.85 -5.37
CA LYS A 223 4.60 -8.88 -6.44
C LYS A 223 3.50 -7.88 -6.66
#